data_4095e5b9d5960ef1d4ccf6ab74eee078
#
_entry.id   4095e5b9d5960ef1d4ccf6ab74eee078
#
_cell.length_a   1.000
_cell.length_b   1.000
_cell.length_c   1.000
_cell.angle_alpha   90.00
_cell.angle_beta   90.00
_cell.angle_gamma   90.00
#
_symmetry.space_group_name_H-M   'P 1'
#
loop_
_entity.id
_entity.type
_entity.pdbx_description
1 polymer ?
#
loop_
_entity_poly.entity_id
_entity_poly.type
_entity_poly.pdbx_seq_one_letter_code
_entity_poly.pdbx_strand_id
1 'polypeptide(L)'
;MRTRATAVIVAAAVLAVTGCASTTPGSAASSSITIALSADPSGLDPQLVQDGNALAVYGNISETLVFRDAEGELEEGLALSWENVDETTWRFTLRPDVAFSNGEAFDAEAVKYSIERIIDPDFATEQSGWLGSLSGATVVDDLTVDITTSSPDPRVPSRLSLITMVPPVASAEDDFGSAPIGTGPYVLDSWTRGGDAVLSANPDYWGGAPEIESITFRPVTDATVRLASLNSGELDLVSGLLPEQFDQAPAVVTSRGLEFPTIILDTRNGPFADVAVRQAANYAVDKDALLEGLYGGYGTVAQCQMVGEGVFGVNPDLEAYPYDPELAKQMLADAGQTAPKVTFIGDATNRWLKDAEFVQSVASYLTEVGFEVDVQLLDFGAFLDEILAPDNNATVERDDLYFIGHGNDSGDADVTYTAFYASTGIDSSASSTELDELVEAGRGELDTATREATYQQVAQIGCDEANFIFGLNLDNTYGLTERLDWTPRVDGQILVKTMSID
;
A
#
# COMPACT_ATOMS: atom_id res chain seq x y z
N MET A 1 24.66 55.66 -86.16
CA MET A 1 23.25 55.54 -85.81
C MET A 1 23.17 55.64 -84.30
N ARG A 2 22.35 56.56 -83.83
CA ARG A 2 22.41 57.17 -82.48
C ARG A 2 21.77 56.29 -81.44
N THR A 3 22.54 55.97 -80.41
CA THR A 3 22.04 55.32 -79.20
C THR A 3 21.87 56.36 -78.10
N ARG A 4 20.65 56.48 -77.59
CA ARG A 4 20.33 57.32 -76.42
C ARG A 4 20.45 56.54 -75.15
N ALA A 5 21.28 57.00 -74.21
CA ALA A 5 21.33 56.49 -72.84
C ALA A 5 20.30 57.17 -71.97
N THR A 6 19.51 56.43 -71.28
CA THR A 6 18.55 56.93 -70.28
C THR A 6 19.10 56.62 -68.88
N ALA A 7 19.36 57.67 -68.08
CA ALA A 7 19.77 57.56 -66.70
C ALA A 7 18.57 57.28 -65.78
N VAL A 8 18.66 56.29 -64.98
CA VAL A 8 17.67 55.98 -63.91
C VAL A 8 18.21 56.44 -62.57
N ILE A 9 17.57 57.44 -61.97
CA ILE A 9 17.84 57.88 -60.59
C ILE A 9 17.16 56.92 -59.62
N VAL A 10 17.93 56.25 -58.77
CA VAL A 10 17.43 55.46 -57.68
C VAL A 10 17.37 56.29 -56.41
N ALA A 11 16.18 56.65 -55.95
CA ALA A 11 15.97 57.29 -54.67
C ALA A 11 15.92 56.21 -53.57
N ALA A 12 16.88 56.27 -52.67
CA ALA A 12 16.93 55.41 -51.48
C ALA A 12 15.95 55.90 -50.38
N ALA A 13 14.87 55.25 -50.18
CA ALA A 13 13.94 55.47 -49.03
C ALA A 13 14.45 54.66 -47.83
N VAL A 14 14.94 55.28 -46.76
CA VAL A 14 15.30 54.72 -45.50
C VAL A 14 13.99 54.54 -44.72
N LEU A 15 13.50 53.29 -44.64
CA LEU A 15 12.41 52.92 -43.72
C LEU A 15 13.02 52.63 -42.36
N ALA A 16 12.78 53.49 -41.36
CA ALA A 16 13.03 53.23 -39.94
C ALA A 16 12.00 52.21 -39.45
N VAL A 17 12.38 50.95 -39.30
CA VAL A 17 11.56 49.91 -38.64
C VAL A 17 11.77 50.11 -37.15
N THR A 18 10.83 50.80 -36.48
CA THR A 18 10.64 50.71 -35.01
C THR A 18 10.13 49.34 -34.70
N GLY A 19 11.01 48.44 -34.30
CA GLY A 19 10.66 47.13 -33.73
C GLY A 19 9.96 47.32 -32.38
N CYS A 20 8.64 47.20 -32.34
CA CYS A 20 7.98 46.88 -31.10
C CYS A 20 8.40 45.44 -30.72
N ALA A 21 9.31 45.35 -29.76
CA ALA A 21 9.51 44.09 -29.05
C ALA A 21 8.19 43.79 -28.29
N SER A 22 7.33 43.04 -28.91
CA SER A 22 6.28 42.30 -28.19
C SER A 22 7.00 41.30 -27.30
N THR A 23 7.16 41.62 -26.03
CA THR A 23 7.39 40.65 -25.01
C THR A 23 6.14 39.73 -25.04
N THR A 24 6.25 38.61 -25.72
CA THR A 24 5.38 37.48 -25.49
C THR A 24 5.49 37.21 -24.00
N PRO A 25 4.40 37.19 -23.23
CA PRO A 25 4.45 36.62 -21.90
C PRO A 25 5.03 35.20 -22.10
N GLY A 26 6.13 34.90 -21.43
CA GLY A 26 6.60 33.53 -21.38
C GLY A 26 5.40 32.71 -20.93
N SER A 27 5.01 31.74 -21.73
CA SER A 27 4.13 30.69 -21.27
C SER A 27 4.81 30.17 -20.00
N ALA A 28 4.23 30.44 -18.84
CA ALA A 28 4.58 29.70 -17.66
C ALA A 28 4.53 28.24 -18.10
N ALA A 29 5.60 27.51 -17.95
CA ALA A 29 5.58 26.08 -18.20
C ALA A 29 4.44 25.55 -17.34
N SER A 30 3.43 24.95 -17.96
CA SER A 30 2.33 24.35 -17.20
C SER A 30 2.95 23.37 -16.23
N SER A 31 2.66 23.52 -14.95
CA SER A 31 3.15 22.62 -13.92
C SER A 31 2.38 21.29 -14.05
N SER A 32 2.86 20.45 -14.95
CA SER A 32 2.26 19.14 -15.23
C SER A 32 3.28 18.03 -15.03
N ILE A 33 2.79 16.89 -14.51
CA ILE A 33 3.59 15.67 -14.35
C ILE A 33 2.91 14.46 -14.97
N THR A 34 3.72 13.49 -15.39
CA THR A 34 3.26 12.20 -15.87
C THR A 34 3.81 11.08 -14.97
N ILE A 35 2.89 10.30 -14.39
CA ILE A 35 3.18 9.21 -13.45
C ILE A 35 2.87 7.89 -14.13
N ALA A 36 3.81 6.94 -14.11
CA ALA A 36 3.55 5.61 -14.62
C ALA A 36 2.81 4.75 -13.59
N LEU A 37 1.77 4.09 -14.04
CA LEU A 37 1.11 2.99 -13.32
C LEU A 37 1.66 1.64 -13.84
N SER A 38 1.81 0.66 -12.96
CA SER A 38 2.29 -0.68 -13.35
C SER A 38 1.22 -1.50 -14.10
N ALA A 39 -0.06 -1.15 -13.93
CA ALA A 39 -1.19 -1.72 -14.66
C ALA A 39 -2.29 -0.67 -14.86
N ASP A 40 -3.27 -1.01 -15.70
CA ASP A 40 -4.48 -0.20 -15.86
C ASP A 40 -5.35 -0.33 -14.60
N PRO A 41 -5.90 0.77 -14.04
CA PRO A 41 -6.86 0.70 -12.94
C PRO A 41 -8.05 -0.22 -13.22
N SER A 42 -8.42 -1.06 -12.27
CA SER A 42 -9.57 -1.97 -12.40
C SER A 42 -10.91 -1.22 -12.44
N GLY A 43 -10.96 -0.02 -11.90
CA GLY A 43 -12.07 0.93 -11.81
C GLY A 43 -11.60 2.16 -11.06
N LEU A 44 -12.45 3.17 -10.92
CA LEU A 44 -12.14 4.38 -10.14
C LEU A 44 -13.20 4.71 -9.08
N ASP A 45 -14.16 3.81 -8.82
CA ASP A 45 -15.04 3.96 -7.65
C ASP A 45 -14.22 3.72 -6.38
N PRO A 46 -14.00 4.76 -5.55
CA PRO A 46 -13.05 4.69 -4.44
C PRO A 46 -13.52 3.83 -3.27
N GLN A 47 -14.76 3.33 -3.30
CA GLN A 47 -15.30 2.40 -2.30
C GLN A 47 -15.48 0.98 -2.85
N LEU A 48 -15.38 0.78 -4.15
CA LEU A 48 -15.59 -0.53 -4.79
C LEU A 48 -14.29 -1.29 -4.96
N VAL A 49 -13.24 -0.63 -5.45
CA VAL A 49 -11.96 -1.26 -5.85
C VAL A 49 -10.86 -1.03 -4.83
N GLN A 50 -9.93 -1.99 -4.74
CA GLN A 50 -8.79 -1.97 -3.79
C GLN A 50 -7.44 -2.14 -4.50
N ASP A 51 -7.32 -1.92 -5.79
CA ASP A 51 -6.02 -2.03 -6.45
C ASP A 51 -5.18 -0.74 -6.30
N GLY A 52 -3.85 -0.88 -6.14
CA GLY A 52 -2.94 0.24 -5.91
C GLY A 52 -2.85 1.21 -7.09
N ASN A 53 -3.11 0.78 -8.34
CA ASN A 53 -3.12 1.67 -9.50
C ASN A 53 -4.38 2.54 -9.51
N ALA A 54 -5.53 1.99 -9.11
CA ALA A 54 -6.77 2.75 -8.93
C ALA A 54 -6.62 3.76 -7.78
N LEU A 55 -6.05 3.32 -6.64
CA LEU A 55 -5.78 4.18 -5.48
C LEU A 55 -4.87 5.36 -5.84
N ALA A 56 -3.83 5.14 -6.65
CA ALA A 56 -2.96 6.23 -7.13
C ALA A 56 -3.73 7.31 -7.87
N VAL A 57 -4.80 6.97 -8.58
CA VAL A 57 -5.66 7.92 -9.29
C VAL A 57 -6.71 8.52 -8.36
N TYR A 58 -7.60 7.69 -7.78
CA TYR A 58 -8.73 8.21 -6.99
C TYR A 58 -8.31 8.83 -5.65
N GLY A 59 -7.16 8.45 -5.08
CA GLY A 59 -6.61 9.07 -3.87
C GLY A 59 -6.22 10.56 -4.03
N ASN A 60 -6.10 11.04 -5.29
CA ASN A 60 -5.93 12.46 -5.57
C ASN A 60 -7.27 13.20 -5.80
N ILE A 61 -8.38 12.45 -5.95
CA ILE A 61 -9.73 12.98 -6.20
C ILE A 61 -10.57 12.95 -4.92
N SER A 62 -10.44 11.86 -4.15
CA SER A 62 -11.31 11.54 -3.00
C SER A 62 -10.51 11.57 -1.70
N GLU A 63 -11.15 12.02 -0.63
CA GLU A 63 -10.51 12.11 0.70
C GLU A 63 -11.27 11.28 1.73
N THR A 64 -10.64 11.08 2.88
CA THR A 64 -11.11 10.28 4.02
C THR A 64 -11.42 11.17 5.22
N LEU A 65 -12.16 10.66 6.22
CA LEU A 65 -12.42 11.42 7.46
C LEU A 65 -11.14 11.68 8.24
N VAL A 66 -10.30 10.68 8.34
CA VAL A 66 -9.00 10.74 9.01
C VAL A 66 -7.92 10.65 7.95
N PHE A 67 -6.95 11.52 8.00
CA PHE A 67 -5.81 11.49 7.10
C PHE A 67 -4.64 10.73 7.75
N ARG A 68 -3.77 10.13 6.95
CA ARG A 68 -2.46 9.66 7.41
C ARG A 68 -1.38 10.56 6.84
N ASP A 69 -0.42 10.93 7.64
CA ASP A 69 0.77 11.64 7.16
C ASP A 69 1.73 10.69 6.40
N ALA A 70 2.89 11.19 6.00
CA ALA A 70 3.87 10.39 5.26
C ALA A 70 4.50 9.27 6.11
N GLU A 71 4.52 9.42 7.41
CA GLU A 71 5.03 8.49 8.42
C GLU A 71 3.99 7.44 8.82
N GLY A 72 2.69 7.65 8.46
CA GLY A 72 1.57 6.75 8.74
C GLY A 72 0.77 7.14 9.99
N GLU A 73 1.08 8.27 10.65
CA GLU A 73 0.35 8.76 11.81
C GLU A 73 -1.03 9.33 11.41
N LEU A 74 -2.01 9.17 12.30
CA LEU A 74 -3.37 9.65 12.05
C LEU A 74 -3.48 11.15 12.32
N GLU A 75 -3.95 11.90 11.33
CA GLU A 75 -4.13 13.35 11.38
C GLU A 75 -5.55 13.76 10.95
N GLU A 76 -5.86 15.05 11.16
CA GLU A 76 -7.09 15.67 10.69
C GLU A 76 -7.20 15.58 9.16
N GLY A 77 -8.27 14.94 8.70
CA GLY A 77 -8.69 14.92 7.29
C GLY A 77 -9.93 15.78 7.07
N LEU A 78 -11.00 15.16 6.58
CA LEU A 78 -12.33 15.77 6.50
C LEU A 78 -12.99 15.89 7.87
N ALA A 79 -12.52 15.17 8.88
CA ALA A 79 -12.84 15.40 10.28
C ALA A 79 -11.73 16.19 10.99
N LEU A 80 -12.11 17.14 11.87
CA LEU A 80 -11.20 17.94 12.69
C LEU A 80 -10.88 17.27 14.02
N SER A 81 -11.73 16.35 14.48
CA SER A 81 -11.51 15.60 15.72
C SER A 81 -12.41 14.38 15.75
N TRP A 82 -12.02 13.41 16.57
CA TRP A 82 -12.81 12.24 16.89
C TRP A 82 -12.61 11.81 18.34
N GLU A 83 -13.66 11.22 18.92
CA GLU A 83 -13.61 10.70 20.27
C GLU A 83 -14.50 9.45 20.40
N ASN A 84 -14.09 8.52 21.22
CA ASN A 84 -14.92 7.39 21.60
C ASN A 84 -15.90 7.85 22.69
N VAL A 85 -17.22 7.86 22.42
CA VAL A 85 -18.26 8.35 23.34
C VAL A 85 -18.87 7.24 24.20
N ASP A 86 -18.80 6.00 23.71
CA ASP A 86 -19.12 4.77 24.45
C ASP A 86 -18.43 3.58 23.78
N GLU A 87 -18.62 2.36 24.31
CA GLU A 87 -17.92 1.15 23.85
C GLU A 87 -18.06 0.87 22.34
N THR A 88 -19.14 1.33 21.71
CA THR A 88 -19.47 1.02 20.30
C THR A 88 -19.78 2.27 19.46
N THR A 89 -19.46 3.46 19.95
CA THR A 89 -19.78 4.71 19.25
C THR A 89 -18.58 5.65 19.24
N TRP A 90 -18.20 6.08 18.06
CA TRP A 90 -17.19 7.10 17.82
C TRP A 90 -17.84 8.34 17.23
N ARG A 91 -17.64 9.52 17.85
CA ARG A 91 -18.10 10.81 17.37
C ARG A 91 -17.03 11.50 16.57
N PHE A 92 -17.40 12.00 15.39
CA PHE A 92 -16.54 12.78 14.50
C PHE A 92 -17.10 14.19 14.35
N THR A 93 -16.24 15.22 14.49
CA THR A 93 -16.56 16.61 14.16
C THR A 93 -15.97 16.93 12.82
N LEU A 94 -16.82 17.33 11.85
CA LEU A 94 -16.44 17.53 10.46
C LEU A 94 -15.88 18.93 10.21
N ARG A 95 -15.06 19.04 9.17
CA ARG A 95 -14.54 20.29 8.64
C ARG A 95 -15.66 21.07 7.98
N PRO A 96 -15.92 22.36 8.36
CA PRO A 96 -16.93 23.19 7.71
C PRO A 96 -16.49 23.63 6.32
N ASP A 97 -17.46 24.06 5.50
CA ASP A 97 -17.25 24.70 4.20
C ASP A 97 -16.52 23.80 3.18
N VAL A 98 -16.61 22.48 3.30
CA VAL A 98 -16.12 21.51 2.31
C VAL A 98 -17.25 21.14 1.35
N ALA A 99 -16.92 21.04 0.07
CA ALA A 99 -17.83 20.55 -0.97
C ALA A 99 -17.12 19.53 -1.87
N PHE A 100 -17.90 18.64 -2.43
CA PHE A 100 -17.46 17.81 -3.55
C PHE A 100 -17.27 18.68 -4.82
N SER A 101 -16.42 18.23 -5.74
CA SER A 101 -16.07 19.00 -6.94
C SER A 101 -17.24 19.29 -7.89
N ASN A 102 -18.38 18.61 -7.73
CA ASN A 102 -19.63 18.88 -8.43
C ASN A 102 -20.54 19.90 -7.72
N GLY A 103 -20.16 20.37 -6.54
CA GLY A 103 -20.91 21.31 -5.72
C GLY A 103 -21.90 20.68 -4.73
N GLU A 104 -21.95 19.34 -4.61
CA GLU A 104 -22.64 18.69 -3.50
C GLU A 104 -21.93 19.04 -2.19
N ALA A 105 -22.71 19.29 -1.11
CA ALA A 105 -22.11 19.58 0.19
C ALA A 105 -21.49 18.33 0.81
N PHE A 106 -20.33 18.48 1.45
CA PHE A 106 -19.80 17.49 2.37
C PHE A 106 -20.25 17.84 3.78
N ASP A 107 -21.12 17.02 4.34
CA ASP A 107 -21.72 17.17 5.67
C ASP A 107 -21.93 15.80 6.33
N ALA A 108 -22.57 15.78 7.50
CA ALA A 108 -22.84 14.56 8.24
C ALA A 108 -23.74 13.55 7.48
N GLU A 109 -24.63 14.04 6.60
CA GLU A 109 -25.46 13.15 5.75
C GLU A 109 -24.61 12.48 4.66
N ALA A 110 -23.61 13.18 4.08
CA ALA A 110 -22.68 12.59 3.13
C ALA A 110 -21.80 11.52 3.79
N VAL A 111 -21.33 11.75 5.03
CA VAL A 111 -20.60 10.74 5.80
C VAL A 111 -21.48 9.53 6.07
N LYS A 112 -22.69 9.76 6.58
CA LYS A 112 -23.65 8.67 6.84
C LYS A 112 -23.89 7.83 5.60
N TYR A 113 -24.17 8.48 4.47
CA TYR A 113 -24.37 7.80 3.19
C TYR A 113 -23.14 6.96 2.80
N SER A 114 -21.94 7.55 2.90
CA SER A 114 -20.68 6.87 2.54
C SER A 114 -20.44 5.59 3.36
N ILE A 115 -20.73 5.65 4.67
CA ILE A 115 -20.62 4.48 5.56
C ILE A 115 -21.70 3.45 5.25
N GLU A 116 -22.98 3.87 5.13
CA GLU A 116 -24.08 2.96 4.83
C GLU A 116 -23.90 2.27 3.47
N ARG A 117 -23.35 2.97 2.45
CA ARG A 117 -23.07 2.42 1.13
C ARG A 117 -22.02 1.31 1.18
N ILE A 118 -20.89 1.56 1.86
CA ILE A 118 -19.77 0.59 1.84
C ILE A 118 -20.05 -0.64 2.71
N ILE A 119 -20.87 -0.52 3.78
CA ILE A 119 -21.23 -1.66 4.65
C ILE A 119 -22.48 -2.41 4.14
N ASP A 120 -23.14 -1.93 3.08
CA ASP A 120 -24.30 -2.61 2.50
C ASP A 120 -23.86 -3.97 1.94
N PRO A 121 -24.43 -5.09 2.40
CA PRO A 121 -24.07 -6.42 1.93
C PRO A 121 -24.35 -6.65 0.42
N ASP A 122 -25.21 -5.83 -0.18
CA ASP A 122 -25.48 -5.87 -1.62
C ASP A 122 -24.46 -5.05 -2.43
N PHE A 123 -23.65 -4.22 -1.78
CA PHE A 123 -22.53 -3.49 -2.38
C PHE A 123 -21.26 -4.34 -2.31
N ALA A 124 -20.93 -5.04 -3.39
CA ALA A 124 -19.84 -6.01 -3.45
C ALA A 124 -18.44 -5.33 -3.48
N THR A 125 -18.11 -4.62 -2.40
CA THR A 125 -16.81 -3.94 -2.25
C THR A 125 -15.66 -4.96 -2.11
N GLU A 126 -14.53 -4.66 -2.75
CA GLU A 126 -13.25 -5.37 -2.53
C GLU A 126 -12.62 -4.98 -1.18
N GLN A 127 -13.10 -3.89 -0.55
CA GLN A 127 -12.56 -3.31 0.69
C GLN A 127 -13.18 -3.91 1.97
N SER A 128 -13.88 -5.04 1.87
CA SER A 128 -14.59 -5.66 3.00
C SER A 128 -13.69 -5.92 4.23
N GLY A 129 -12.41 -6.20 4.03
CA GLY A 129 -11.43 -6.38 5.11
C GLY A 129 -11.19 -5.12 5.96
N TRP A 130 -11.45 -3.91 5.40
CA TRP A 130 -11.29 -2.66 6.13
C TRP A 130 -12.48 -2.32 7.02
N LEU A 131 -13.66 -2.89 6.74
CA LEU A 131 -14.90 -2.53 7.42
C LEU A 131 -14.93 -2.97 8.89
N GLY A 132 -14.39 -4.15 9.19
CA GLY A 132 -14.32 -4.69 10.55
C GLY A 132 -15.69 -4.75 11.22
N SER A 133 -15.81 -4.06 12.35
CA SER A 133 -17.03 -4.00 13.15
C SER A 133 -17.99 -2.85 12.79
N LEU A 134 -17.68 -2.02 11.77
CA LEU A 134 -18.55 -0.91 11.38
C LEU A 134 -19.97 -1.39 11.10
N SER A 135 -20.96 -0.72 11.67
CA SER A 135 -22.37 -1.14 11.60
C SER A 135 -23.33 -0.03 11.16
N GLY A 136 -22.89 1.23 11.13
CA GLY A 136 -23.70 2.35 10.65
C GLY A 136 -23.18 3.71 11.07
N ALA A 137 -23.95 4.75 10.72
CA ALA A 137 -23.70 6.12 11.11
C ALA A 137 -25.00 6.85 11.45
N THR A 138 -24.94 7.78 12.40
CA THR A 138 -26.08 8.60 12.84
C THR A 138 -25.68 10.06 12.84
N VAL A 139 -26.46 10.87 12.12
CA VAL A 139 -26.29 12.33 12.09
C VAL A 139 -26.72 12.92 13.43
N VAL A 140 -25.83 13.68 14.08
CA VAL A 140 -26.11 14.44 15.30
C VAL A 140 -26.52 15.87 14.95
N ASP A 141 -25.75 16.50 14.08
CA ASP A 141 -26.05 17.79 13.42
C ASP A 141 -25.28 17.86 12.08
N ASP A 142 -25.35 18.99 11.37
CA ASP A 142 -24.76 19.14 10.03
C ASP A 142 -23.25 18.84 9.97
N LEU A 143 -22.52 19.03 11.09
CA LEU A 143 -21.07 18.85 11.17
C LEU A 143 -20.65 17.83 12.24
N THR A 144 -21.58 17.04 12.77
CA THR A 144 -21.32 16.03 13.79
C THR A 144 -21.99 14.72 13.45
N VAL A 145 -21.23 13.65 13.38
CA VAL A 145 -21.72 12.31 13.06
C VAL A 145 -21.18 11.28 14.06
N ASP A 146 -22.04 10.38 14.50
CA ASP A 146 -21.70 9.22 15.32
C ASP A 146 -21.57 7.98 14.42
N ILE A 147 -20.40 7.37 14.40
CA ILE A 147 -20.10 6.10 13.70
C ILE A 147 -20.26 4.97 14.72
N THR A 148 -21.07 3.97 14.38
CA THR A 148 -21.37 2.85 15.28
C THR A 148 -20.69 1.56 14.84
N THR A 149 -20.39 0.72 15.81
CA THR A 149 -19.76 -0.60 15.63
C THR A 149 -20.59 -1.68 16.29
N SER A 150 -20.47 -2.91 15.81
CA SER A 150 -21.19 -4.10 16.35
C SER A 150 -20.54 -4.67 17.63
N SER A 151 -19.29 -4.27 17.91
CA SER A 151 -18.49 -4.58 19.09
C SER A 151 -17.50 -3.46 19.35
N PRO A 152 -16.89 -3.36 20.54
CA PRO A 152 -15.82 -2.39 20.79
C PRO A 152 -14.73 -2.51 19.72
N ASP A 153 -14.39 -1.38 19.06
CA ASP A 153 -13.35 -1.32 18.04
C ASP A 153 -12.51 -0.04 18.18
N PRO A 154 -11.30 -0.13 18.75
CA PRO A 154 -10.40 1.01 18.87
C PRO A 154 -9.85 1.51 17.53
N ARG A 155 -10.01 0.74 16.45
CA ARG A 155 -9.46 1.04 15.13
C ARG A 155 -10.39 1.87 14.24
N VAL A 156 -11.56 2.31 14.73
CA VAL A 156 -12.48 3.12 13.90
C VAL A 156 -11.78 4.32 13.24
N PRO A 157 -10.93 5.13 13.93
CA PRO A 157 -10.19 6.20 13.26
C PRO A 157 -9.25 5.69 12.17
N SER A 158 -8.52 4.62 12.43
CA SER A 158 -7.62 3.98 11.45
C SER A 158 -8.39 3.43 10.23
N ARG A 159 -9.56 2.80 10.43
CA ARG A 159 -10.42 2.34 9.34
C ARG A 159 -10.92 3.50 8.48
N LEU A 160 -11.29 4.62 9.12
CA LEU A 160 -11.77 5.81 8.44
C LEU A 160 -10.66 6.65 7.79
N SER A 161 -9.39 6.22 7.89
CA SER A 161 -8.30 6.71 7.04
C SER A 161 -8.15 5.92 5.74
N LEU A 162 -8.85 4.80 5.60
CA LEU A 162 -8.86 3.96 4.39
C LEU A 162 -10.16 4.10 3.59
N ILE A 163 -11.26 4.47 4.26
CA ILE A 163 -12.59 4.58 3.65
C ILE A 163 -12.84 6.00 3.16
N THR A 164 -12.92 6.17 1.86
CA THR A 164 -13.16 7.48 1.25
C THR A 164 -14.62 7.92 1.36
N MET A 165 -14.84 9.23 1.44
CA MET A 165 -16.16 9.84 1.42
C MET A 165 -16.60 10.09 -0.02
N VAL A 166 -17.88 9.79 -0.32
CA VAL A 166 -18.46 9.90 -1.68
C VAL A 166 -19.71 10.78 -1.66
N PRO A 167 -20.00 11.51 -2.78
CA PRO A 167 -21.16 12.35 -2.87
C PRO A 167 -22.44 11.51 -2.98
N PRO A 168 -23.49 11.76 -2.17
CA PRO A 168 -24.70 10.91 -2.13
C PRO A 168 -25.46 10.79 -3.44
N VAL A 169 -25.50 11.85 -4.25
CA VAL A 169 -26.24 11.86 -5.52
C VAL A 169 -25.39 11.29 -6.64
N ALA A 170 -24.16 11.83 -6.83
CA ALA A 170 -23.32 11.41 -7.95
C ALA A 170 -22.81 9.96 -7.84
N SER A 171 -22.55 9.47 -6.62
CA SER A 171 -22.07 8.08 -6.44
C SER A 171 -23.17 7.02 -6.65
N ALA A 172 -24.42 7.43 -6.75
CA ALA A 172 -25.54 6.55 -7.09
C ALA A 172 -25.74 6.37 -8.60
N GLU A 173 -25.00 7.11 -9.44
CA GLU A 173 -25.09 7.00 -10.90
C GLU A 173 -24.25 5.82 -11.41
N ASP A 174 -24.69 5.17 -12.49
CA ASP A 174 -24.07 3.96 -13.04
C ASP A 174 -22.64 4.17 -13.56
N ASP A 175 -22.24 5.41 -13.88
CA ASP A 175 -20.93 5.76 -14.43
C ASP A 175 -19.93 6.27 -13.39
N PHE A 176 -20.30 6.34 -12.12
CA PHE A 176 -19.44 6.85 -11.05
C PHE A 176 -18.08 6.14 -10.99
N GLY A 177 -18.04 4.84 -11.23
CA GLY A 177 -16.80 4.06 -11.29
C GLY A 177 -15.87 4.39 -12.47
N SER A 178 -16.31 5.25 -13.42
CA SER A 178 -15.49 5.76 -14.52
C SER A 178 -15.31 7.28 -14.49
N ALA A 179 -16.09 7.97 -13.66
CA ALA A 179 -16.05 9.43 -13.50
C ALA A 179 -16.24 9.82 -12.01
N PRO A 180 -15.33 9.39 -11.12
CA PRO A 180 -15.46 9.66 -9.70
C PRO A 180 -15.39 11.16 -9.39
N ILE A 181 -16.17 11.56 -8.38
CA ILE A 181 -16.24 12.92 -7.84
C ILE A 181 -15.89 12.84 -6.37
N GLY A 182 -14.98 13.70 -5.91
CA GLY A 182 -14.52 13.73 -4.53
C GLY A 182 -14.33 15.15 -4.01
N THR A 183 -13.85 15.26 -2.78
CA THR A 183 -13.55 16.52 -2.10
C THR A 183 -12.10 16.97 -2.31
N GLY A 184 -11.30 16.16 -3.02
CA GLY A 184 -9.85 16.26 -3.07
C GLY A 184 -9.30 17.38 -3.94
N PRO A 185 -7.94 17.49 -3.96
CA PRO A 185 -7.20 18.55 -4.65
C PRO A 185 -7.26 18.49 -6.18
N TYR A 186 -7.70 17.37 -6.76
CA TYR A 186 -7.79 17.18 -8.20
C TYR A 186 -9.16 16.67 -8.64
N VAL A 187 -9.49 16.96 -9.90
CA VAL A 187 -10.71 16.52 -10.58
C VAL A 187 -10.33 15.68 -11.79
N LEU A 188 -11.06 14.61 -12.05
CA LEU A 188 -10.85 13.77 -13.23
C LEU A 188 -11.39 14.48 -14.48
N ASP A 189 -10.50 14.76 -15.43
CA ASP A 189 -10.88 15.32 -16.75
C ASP A 189 -11.28 14.21 -17.72
N SER A 190 -10.51 13.10 -17.73
CA SER A 190 -10.79 11.96 -18.59
C SER A 190 -10.08 10.69 -18.13
N TRP A 191 -10.76 9.57 -18.29
CA TRP A 191 -10.17 8.23 -18.21
C TRP A 191 -10.95 7.27 -19.10
N THR A 192 -10.24 6.38 -19.74
CA THR A 192 -10.80 5.23 -20.44
C THR A 192 -9.92 4.02 -20.17
N ARG A 193 -10.53 2.88 -19.95
CA ARG A 193 -9.81 1.63 -19.66
C ARG A 193 -8.69 1.37 -20.70
N GLY A 194 -7.48 1.13 -20.22
CA GLY A 194 -6.27 0.95 -21.03
C GLY A 194 -5.65 2.24 -21.56
N GLY A 195 -6.18 3.40 -21.19
CA GLY A 195 -5.65 4.71 -21.56
C GLY A 195 -5.19 5.53 -20.38
N ASP A 196 -4.67 6.73 -20.65
CA ASP A 196 -4.25 7.67 -19.61
C ASP A 196 -5.46 8.14 -18.78
N ALA A 197 -5.26 8.30 -17.46
CA ALA A 197 -6.15 9.07 -16.60
C ALA A 197 -5.55 10.48 -16.43
N VAL A 198 -6.33 11.50 -16.80
CA VAL A 198 -5.90 12.90 -16.75
C VAL A 198 -6.72 13.63 -15.70
N LEU A 199 -6.00 14.29 -14.79
CA LEU A 199 -6.58 15.08 -13.71
C LEU A 199 -6.11 16.54 -13.83
N SER A 200 -7.00 17.48 -13.48
CA SER A 200 -6.67 18.90 -13.30
C SER A 200 -6.83 19.33 -11.84
N ALA A 201 -6.08 20.35 -11.44
CA ALA A 201 -6.19 20.93 -10.12
C ALA A 201 -7.62 21.42 -9.84
N ASN A 202 -8.16 21.10 -8.67
CA ASN A 202 -9.44 21.59 -8.20
C ASN A 202 -9.27 23.04 -7.69
N PRO A 203 -9.80 24.06 -8.38
CA PRO A 203 -9.61 25.45 -7.96
C PRO A 203 -10.36 25.80 -6.67
N ASP A 204 -11.37 25.01 -6.31
CA ASP A 204 -12.22 25.20 -5.14
C ASP A 204 -11.86 24.26 -3.99
N TYR A 205 -10.67 23.63 -4.05
CA TYR A 205 -10.20 22.73 -3.01
C TYR A 205 -10.08 23.44 -1.66
N TRP A 206 -10.69 22.91 -0.64
CA TRP A 206 -10.72 23.49 0.72
C TRP A 206 -9.34 23.68 1.33
N GLY A 207 -8.36 22.84 0.98
CA GLY A 207 -6.96 22.90 1.41
C GLY A 207 -6.09 23.89 0.62
N GLY A 208 -6.67 24.62 -0.35
CA GLY A 208 -5.96 25.52 -1.26
C GLY A 208 -5.50 24.85 -2.55
N ALA A 209 -5.27 25.66 -3.59
CA ALA A 209 -4.89 25.14 -4.89
C ALA A 209 -3.54 24.41 -4.83
N PRO A 210 -3.44 23.20 -5.39
CA PRO A 210 -2.18 22.46 -5.47
C PRO A 210 -1.20 23.15 -6.43
N GLU A 211 0.11 22.94 -6.21
CA GLU A 211 1.17 23.55 -7.03
C GLU A 211 1.19 22.99 -8.46
N ILE A 212 0.95 21.67 -8.58
CA ILE A 212 0.90 20.98 -9.86
C ILE A 212 -0.50 21.10 -10.46
N GLU A 213 -0.59 21.74 -11.64
CA GLU A 213 -1.89 22.07 -12.28
C GLU A 213 -2.53 20.86 -12.96
N SER A 214 -1.74 19.88 -13.43
CA SER A 214 -2.25 18.72 -14.15
C SER A 214 -1.41 17.47 -13.91
N ILE A 215 -2.09 16.34 -13.80
CA ILE A 215 -1.49 15.01 -13.62
C ILE A 215 -1.95 14.11 -14.76
N THR A 216 -1.03 13.35 -15.33
CA THR A 216 -1.35 12.25 -16.24
C THR A 216 -0.86 10.94 -15.61
N PHE A 217 -1.78 10.06 -15.26
CA PHE A 217 -1.46 8.69 -14.88
C PHE A 217 -1.50 7.81 -16.12
N ARG A 218 -0.38 7.15 -16.44
CA ARG A 218 -0.21 6.35 -17.66
C ARG A 218 0.10 4.89 -17.34
N PRO A 219 -0.72 3.92 -17.76
CA PRO A 219 -0.40 2.52 -17.63
C PRO A 219 0.82 2.14 -18.51
N VAL A 220 1.90 1.66 -17.87
CA VAL A 220 3.11 1.16 -18.54
C VAL A 220 3.55 -0.12 -17.85
N THR A 221 3.09 -1.27 -18.35
CA THR A 221 3.23 -2.57 -17.68
C THR A 221 4.67 -3.12 -17.67
N ASP A 222 5.49 -2.77 -18.66
CA ASP A 222 6.88 -3.23 -18.75
C ASP A 222 7.83 -2.33 -17.98
N ALA A 223 8.53 -2.86 -16.96
CA ALA A 223 9.45 -2.11 -16.11
C ALA A 223 10.63 -1.51 -16.88
N THR A 224 11.10 -2.17 -17.97
CA THR A 224 12.19 -1.64 -18.80
C THR A 224 11.72 -0.43 -19.59
N VAL A 225 10.47 -0.45 -20.06
CA VAL A 225 9.86 0.70 -20.75
C VAL A 225 9.64 1.85 -19.74
N ARG A 226 9.18 1.56 -18.50
CA ARG A 226 9.06 2.59 -17.45
C ARG A 226 10.39 3.30 -17.19
N LEU A 227 11.48 2.53 -17.00
CA LEU A 227 12.81 3.10 -16.80
C LEU A 227 13.29 3.92 -18.00
N ALA A 228 13.09 3.43 -19.22
CA ALA A 228 13.50 4.15 -20.43
C ALA A 228 12.75 5.48 -20.60
N SER A 229 11.43 5.48 -20.32
CA SER A 229 10.59 6.69 -20.40
C SER A 229 10.90 7.69 -19.26
N LEU A 230 11.26 7.22 -18.06
CA LEU A 230 11.78 8.06 -16.99
C LEU A 230 13.09 8.74 -17.41
N ASN A 231 14.04 7.97 -17.93
CA ASN A 231 15.35 8.47 -18.39
C ASN A 231 15.25 9.47 -19.56
N SER A 232 14.21 9.36 -20.37
CA SER A 232 13.96 10.32 -21.46
C SER A 232 13.20 11.56 -21.02
N GLY A 233 12.65 11.58 -19.80
CA GLY A 233 11.79 12.66 -19.28
C GLY A 233 10.37 12.62 -19.85
N GLU A 234 9.93 11.49 -20.41
CA GLU A 234 8.52 11.27 -20.80
C GLU A 234 7.64 10.97 -19.61
N LEU A 235 8.21 10.36 -18.56
CA LEU A 235 7.60 10.11 -17.24
C LEU A 235 8.38 10.89 -16.19
N ASP A 236 7.70 11.39 -15.17
CA ASP A 236 8.29 12.11 -14.05
C ASP A 236 8.46 11.25 -12.81
N LEU A 237 7.55 10.29 -12.62
CA LEU A 237 7.56 9.35 -11.51
C LEU A 237 7.18 7.96 -12.01
N VAL A 238 7.91 6.95 -11.52
CA VAL A 238 7.61 5.53 -11.78
C VAL A 238 7.69 4.74 -10.47
N SER A 239 6.74 3.85 -10.28
CA SER A 239 6.75 2.80 -9.26
C SER A 239 7.14 1.47 -9.87
N GLY A 240 7.47 0.46 -9.03
CA GLY A 240 7.71 -0.90 -9.47
C GLY A 240 8.91 -1.03 -10.41
N LEU A 241 9.98 -0.26 -10.19
CA LEU A 241 11.29 -0.56 -10.77
C LEU A 241 11.84 -1.83 -10.13
N LEU A 242 12.56 -2.61 -10.92
CA LEU A 242 13.28 -3.76 -10.40
C LEU A 242 14.56 -3.32 -9.68
N PRO A 243 15.02 -4.02 -8.63
CA PRO A 243 16.23 -3.64 -7.89
C PRO A 243 17.47 -3.42 -8.78
N GLU A 244 17.64 -4.24 -9.81
CA GLU A 244 18.73 -4.13 -10.79
C GLU A 244 18.63 -2.88 -11.69
N GLN A 245 17.55 -2.12 -11.60
CA GLN A 245 17.32 -0.90 -12.37
C GLN A 245 17.59 0.39 -11.59
N PHE A 246 17.69 0.30 -10.26
CA PHE A 246 17.78 1.50 -9.39
C PHE A 246 18.96 2.38 -9.75
N ASP A 247 20.15 1.82 -9.95
CA ASP A 247 21.36 2.58 -10.36
C ASP A 247 21.25 3.23 -11.76
N GLN A 248 20.22 2.88 -12.52
CA GLN A 248 20.01 3.37 -13.88
C GLN A 248 18.96 4.49 -13.93
N ALA A 249 18.21 4.72 -12.85
CA ALA A 249 17.24 5.81 -12.76
C ALA A 249 17.93 7.15 -12.47
N PRO A 250 17.36 8.29 -12.89
CA PRO A 250 17.93 9.61 -12.60
C PRO A 250 18.01 9.90 -11.09
N ALA A 251 16.98 9.54 -10.36
CA ALA A 251 16.93 9.53 -8.90
C ALA A 251 16.06 8.37 -8.41
N VAL A 252 16.39 7.83 -7.23
CA VAL A 252 15.55 6.87 -6.52
C VAL A 252 15.26 7.44 -5.14
N VAL A 253 13.98 7.46 -4.77
CA VAL A 253 13.52 7.83 -3.44
C VAL A 253 12.82 6.65 -2.81
N THR A 254 12.93 6.53 -1.49
CA THR A 254 12.36 5.42 -0.73
C THR A 254 11.62 5.92 0.49
N SER A 255 10.64 5.17 0.91
CA SER A 255 10.07 5.20 2.26
C SER A 255 10.05 3.79 2.82
N ARG A 256 10.04 3.65 4.12
CA ARG A 256 9.70 2.37 4.74
C ARG A 256 8.37 1.89 4.17
N GLY A 257 8.28 0.62 3.77
CA GLY A 257 7.05 0.02 3.29
C GLY A 257 6.32 -0.78 4.38
N LEU A 258 5.11 -1.19 4.06
CA LEU A 258 4.26 -2.02 4.91
C LEU A 258 4.10 -3.45 4.35
N GLU A 259 5.01 -3.86 3.44
CA GLU A 259 5.04 -5.21 2.88
C GLU A 259 6.10 -6.06 3.56
N PHE A 260 5.70 -7.24 4.01
CA PHE A 260 6.49 -8.17 4.80
C PHE A 260 6.59 -9.55 4.10
N PRO A 261 7.58 -9.78 3.22
CA PRO A 261 7.91 -11.11 2.71
C PRO A 261 8.24 -12.06 3.86
N THR A 262 7.42 -13.08 4.03
CA THR A 262 7.47 -14.01 5.16
C THR A 262 7.14 -15.41 4.70
N ILE A 263 7.58 -16.43 5.44
CA ILE A 263 7.23 -17.82 5.19
C ILE A 263 6.43 -18.34 6.37
N ILE A 264 5.22 -18.80 6.09
CA ILE A 264 4.34 -19.43 7.05
C ILE A 264 4.74 -20.90 7.20
N LEU A 265 4.82 -21.38 8.44
CA LEU A 265 5.13 -22.77 8.76
C LEU A 265 3.88 -23.48 9.29
N ASP A 266 3.56 -24.69 8.81
CA ASP A 266 2.49 -25.49 9.44
C ASP A 266 2.96 -26.02 10.80
N THR A 267 2.57 -25.33 11.86
CA THR A 267 2.96 -25.68 13.23
C THR A 267 2.15 -26.85 13.81
N ARG A 268 1.13 -27.31 13.10
CA ARG A 268 0.20 -28.35 13.56
C ARG A 268 0.63 -29.76 13.17
N ASN A 269 1.32 -29.87 12.05
CA ASN A 269 1.68 -31.14 11.42
C ASN A 269 3.11 -31.15 10.93
N GLY A 270 3.60 -32.34 10.54
CA GLY A 270 4.90 -32.49 9.89
C GLY A 270 6.11 -32.11 10.76
N PRO A 271 7.24 -31.82 10.13
CA PRO A 271 8.48 -31.47 10.84
C PRO A 271 8.36 -30.19 11.66
N PHE A 272 7.56 -29.20 11.18
CA PHE A 272 7.40 -27.92 11.85
C PHE A 272 6.44 -27.92 13.04
N ALA A 273 5.85 -29.07 13.40
CA ALA A 273 5.16 -29.22 14.69
C ALA A 273 6.14 -29.08 15.88
N ASP A 274 7.43 -29.38 15.67
CA ASP A 274 8.47 -29.19 16.68
C ASP A 274 9.08 -27.77 16.61
N VAL A 275 8.98 -27.02 17.72
CA VAL A 275 9.54 -25.66 17.82
C VAL A 275 11.03 -25.59 17.53
N ALA A 276 11.80 -26.61 17.90
CA ALA A 276 13.24 -26.63 17.64
C ALA A 276 13.54 -26.69 16.13
N VAL A 277 12.69 -27.37 15.35
CA VAL A 277 12.81 -27.42 13.88
C VAL A 277 12.46 -26.06 13.27
N ARG A 278 11.42 -25.37 13.78
CA ARG A 278 11.04 -24.03 13.32
C ARG A 278 12.13 -22.99 13.63
N GLN A 279 12.71 -23.05 14.82
CA GLN A 279 13.85 -22.20 15.19
C GLN A 279 15.08 -22.52 14.32
N ALA A 280 15.38 -23.79 14.07
CA ALA A 280 16.46 -24.18 13.16
C ALA A 280 16.28 -23.60 11.75
N ALA A 281 15.04 -23.60 11.22
CA ALA A 281 14.74 -22.99 9.92
C ALA A 281 15.01 -21.47 9.91
N ASN A 282 14.71 -20.76 11.03
CA ASN A 282 15.03 -19.34 11.16
C ASN A 282 16.54 -19.05 11.21
N TYR A 283 17.33 -19.89 11.91
CA TYR A 283 18.81 -19.76 11.96
C TYR A 283 19.47 -20.16 10.62
N ALA A 284 18.79 -20.96 9.79
CA ALA A 284 19.31 -21.43 8.51
C ALA A 284 19.36 -20.34 7.44
N VAL A 285 18.51 -19.30 7.51
CA VAL A 285 18.31 -18.34 6.42
C VAL A 285 19.14 -17.08 6.65
N ASP A 286 20.02 -16.77 5.69
CA ASP A 286 20.77 -15.50 5.64
C ASP A 286 19.89 -14.39 5.06
N LYS A 287 19.20 -13.68 5.96
CA LYS A 287 18.24 -12.64 5.59
C LYS A 287 18.92 -11.37 5.07
N ASP A 288 20.12 -11.06 5.57
CA ASP A 288 20.92 -9.93 5.07
C ASP A 288 21.36 -10.18 3.62
N ALA A 289 21.80 -11.43 3.31
CA ALA A 289 22.15 -11.79 1.95
C ALA A 289 20.93 -11.81 1.00
N LEU A 290 19.74 -12.21 1.49
CA LEU A 290 18.50 -12.11 0.72
C LEU A 290 18.13 -10.65 0.42
N LEU A 291 18.19 -9.78 1.43
CA LEU A 291 17.91 -8.35 1.28
C LEU A 291 18.84 -7.69 0.25
N GLU A 292 20.14 -7.90 0.40
CA GLU A 292 21.13 -7.34 -0.53
C GLU A 292 20.99 -7.95 -1.93
N GLY A 293 20.89 -9.30 -2.02
CA GLY A 293 20.93 -10.01 -3.30
C GLY A 293 19.68 -9.88 -4.15
N LEU A 294 18.50 -9.83 -3.54
CA LEU A 294 17.22 -9.77 -4.25
C LEU A 294 16.65 -8.34 -4.33
N TYR A 295 16.88 -7.52 -3.30
CA TYR A 295 16.23 -6.22 -3.16
C TYR A 295 17.22 -5.04 -3.15
N GLY A 296 18.53 -5.30 -3.38
CA GLY A 296 19.56 -4.26 -3.45
C GLY A 296 19.76 -3.48 -2.15
N GLY A 297 19.42 -4.10 -1.00
CA GLY A 297 19.52 -3.47 0.32
C GLY A 297 18.34 -2.52 0.66
N TYR A 298 17.30 -2.43 -0.18
CA TYR A 298 16.13 -1.58 0.07
C TYR A 298 15.12 -2.28 0.97
N GLY A 299 15.23 -2.03 2.27
CA GLY A 299 14.43 -2.62 3.33
C GLY A 299 15.22 -2.91 4.58
N THR A 300 14.66 -3.71 5.47
CA THR A 300 15.29 -4.19 6.71
C THR A 300 14.96 -5.66 6.95
N VAL A 301 15.79 -6.34 7.74
CA VAL A 301 15.48 -7.68 8.24
C VAL A 301 14.38 -7.59 9.29
N ALA A 302 13.38 -8.45 9.20
CA ALA A 302 12.27 -8.49 10.15
C ALA A 302 12.74 -8.92 11.55
N GLN A 303 12.30 -8.18 12.57
CA GLN A 303 12.67 -8.38 13.97
C GLN A 303 11.80 -9.45 14.64
N CYS A 304 11.87 -10.69 14.18
CA CYS A 304 11.15 -11.82 14.76
C CYS A 304 9.64 -11.59 14.95
N GLN A 305 9.03 -10.78 14.09
CA GLN A 305 7.60 -10.47 14.06
C GLN A 305 7.16 -10.10 12.64
N MET A 306 5.86 -10.22 12.35
CA MET A 306 5.28 -9.93 11.04
C MET A 306 4.76 -8.49 10.92
N VAL A 307 5.17 -7.62 11.79
CA VAL A 307 4.89 -6.18 11.75
C VAL A 307 6.20 -5.44 11.92
N GLY A 308 6.31 -4.29 11.27
CA GLY A 308 7.52 -3.46 11.31
C GLY A 308 7.33 -2.17 12.08
N GLU A 309 8.39 -1.40 12.17
CA GLU A 309 8.38 -0.07 12.77
C GLU A 309 7.29 0.81 12.11
N GLY A 310 6.54 1.56 12.92
CA GLY A 310 5.42 2.40 12.49
C GLY A 310 4.07 1.67 12.45
N VAL A 311 4.04 0.36 12.69
CA VAL A 311 2.79 -0.38 12.89
C VAL A 311 2.48 -0.40 14.39
N PHE A 312 1.27 0.03 14.77
CA PHE A 312 0.80 -0.04 16.15
C PHE A 312 0.88 -1.48 16.68
N GLY A 313 1.42 -1.66 17.88
CA GLY A 313 1.57 -2.99 18.51
C GLY A 313 2.87 -3.71 18.14
N VAL A 314 3.77 -3.07 17.37
CA VAL A 314 5.13 -3.59 17.17
C VAL A 314 5.86 -3.71 18.52
N ASN A 315 6.59 -4.80 18.71
CA ASN A 315 7.44 -4.97 19.89
C ASN A 315 8.88 -4.54 19.56
N PRO A 316 9.35 -3.38 20.05
CA PRO A 316 10.67 -2.85 19.72
C PRO A 316 11.83 -3.61 20.39
N ASP A 317 11.54 -4.48 21.37
CA ASP A 317 12.56 -5.22 22.13
C ASP A 317 12.92 -6.57 21.44
N LEU A 318 12.21 -6.95 20.38
CA LEU A 318 12.51 -8.16 19.62
C LEU A 318 13.70 -7.95 18.69
N GLU A 319 14.54 -8.97 18.59
CA GLU A 319 15.65 -9.01 17.65
C GLU A 319 15.43 -10.09 16.58
N ALA A 320 15.99 -9.90 15.40
CA ALA A 320 15.96 -10.91 14.35
C ALA A 320 16.73 -12.18 14.75
N TYR A 321 16.26 -13.34 14.30
CA TYR A 321 17.06 -14.56 14.36
C TYR A 321 18.34 -14.37 13.54
N PRO A 322 19.55 -14.51 14.14
CA PRO A 322 20.80 -14.38 13.40
C PRO A 322 21.01 -15.58 12.46
N TYR A 323 21.75 -15.37 11.39
CA TYR A 323 22.17 -16.46 10.53
C TYR A 323 23.25 -17.32 11.22
N ASP A 324 22.92 -18.58 11.53
CA ASP A 324 23.85 -19.57 12.10
C ASP A 324 23.50 -20.99 11.58
N PRO A 325 23.97 -21.36 10.38
CA PRO A 325 23.65 -22.65 9.78
C PRO A 325 24.23 -23.83 10.55
N GLU A 326 25.30 -23.65 11.34
CA GLU A 326 25.87 -24.72 12.16
C GLU A 326 24.99 -25.00 13.39
N LEU A 327 24.45 -23.94 14.01
CA LEU A 327 23.46 -24.08 15.08
C LEU A 327 22.18 -24.74 14.54
N ALA A 328 21.72 -24.35 13.36
CA ALA A 328 20.56 -24.95 12.72
C ALA A 328 20.73 -26.47 12.52
N LYS A 329 21.88 -26.91 11.99
CA LYS A 329 22.20 -28.35 11.84
C LYS A 329 22.20 -29.08 13.18
N GLN A 330 22.77 -28.46 14.22
CA GLN A 330 22.79 -29.04 15.55
C GLN A 330 21.38 -29.19 16.12
N MET A 331 20.53 -28.15 16.00
CA MET A 331 19.15 -28.17 16.49
C MET A 331 18.32 -29.25 15.79
N LEU A 332 18.48 -29.43 14.49
CA LEU A 332 17.83 -30.52 13.73
C LEU A 332 18.27 -31.89 14.23
N ALA A 333 19.56 -32.07 14.47
CA ALA A 333 20.11 -33.32 14.98
C ALA A 333 19.61 -33.65 16.41
N ASP A 334 19.54 -32.63 17.29
CA ASP A 334 19.05 -32.77 18.67
C ASP A 334 17.54 -33.04 18.70
N ALA A 335 16.78 -32.53 17.77
CA ALA A 335 15.37 -32.85 17.54
C ALA A 335 15.13 -34.22 16.87
N GLY A 336 16.23 -34.96 16.54
CA GLY A 336 16.14 -36.26 15.86
C GLY A 336 15.76 -36.19 14.39
N GLN A 337 15.80 -35.01 13.79
CA GLN A 337 15.47 -34.76 12.39
C GLN A 337 16.76 -34.80 11.55
N THR A 338 17.00 -35.91 10.85
CA THR A 338 18.22 -36.06 10.05
C THR A 338 18.12 -35.59 8.60
N ALA A 339 16.89 -35.56 8.07
CA ALA A 339 16.58 -35.05 6.74
C ALA A 339 15.06 -34.82 6.67
N PRO A 340 14.54 -33.79 7.34
CA PRO A 340 13.09 -33.54 7.30
C PRO A 340 12.66 -33.17 5.89
N LYS A 341 11.62 -33.88 5.41
CA LYS A 341 11.05 -33.63 4.09
C LYS A 341 9.96 -32.59 4.23
N VAL A 342 10.02 -31.59 3.38
CA VAL A 342 9.07 -30.47 3.41
C VAL A 342 8.67 -30.03 2.00
N THR A 343 7.41 -29.66 1.81
CA THR A 343 6.90 -29.03 0.62
C THR A 343 6.88 -27.52 0.80
N PHE A 344 7.45 -26.77 -0.14
CA PHE A 344 7.49 -25.32 -0.09
C PHE A 344 6.72 -24.73 -1.28
N ILE A 345 5.56 -24.13 -0.97
CA ILE A 345 4.68 -23.51 -1.95
C ILE A 345 5.04 -22.03 -2.15
N GLY A 346 5.11 -21.58 -3.40
CA GLY A 346 5.29 -20.19 -3.79
C GLY A 346 4.49 -19.81 -5.02
N ASP A 347 4.33 -18.52 -5.26
CA ASP A 347 3.73 -18.01 -6.49
C ASP A 347 4.75 -17.96 -7.63
N ALA A 348 4.29 -18.26 -8.85
CA ALA A 348 5.10 -18.23 -10.07
C ALA A 348 4.85 -16.99 -10.94
N THR A 349 3.91 -16.11 -10.52
CA THR A 349 3.41 -15.01 -11.36
C THR A 349 4.04 -13.66 -11.08
N ASN A 350 4.97 -13.58 -10.11
CA ASN A 350 5.55 -12.35 -9.56
C ASN A 350 4.47 -11.40 -9.00
N ARG A 351 3.54 -11.98 -8.25
CA ARG A 351 2.53 -11.21 -7.50
C ARG A 351 3.20 -10.25 -6.53
N TRP A 352 4.25 -10.72 -5.86
CA TRP A 352 5.13 -9.93 -5.01
C TRP A 352 6.50 -9.80 -5.66
N LEU A 353 7.22 -8.74 -5.33
CA LEU A 353 8.53 -8.47 -5.91
C LEU A 353 9.51 -9.62 -5.61
N LYS A 354 10.01 -10.30 -6.65
CA LYS A 354 11.00 -11.39 -6.53
C LYS A 354 10.56 -12.59 -5.68
N ASP A 355 9.26 -12.88 -5.60
CA ASP A 355 8.71 -13.97 -4.78
C ASP A 355 9.28 -15.34 -5.15
N ALA A 356 9.32 -15.70 -6.43
CA ALA A 356 9.86 -16.97 -6.87
C ALA A 356 11.36 -17.12 -6.55
N GLU A 357 12.15 -16.07 -6.72
CA GLU A 357 13.57 -16.05 -6.36
C GLU A 357 13.79 -16.11 -4.84
N PHE A 358 12.91 -15.46 -4.06
CA PHE A 358 12.94 -15.52 -2.60
C PHE A 358 12.70 -16.96 -2.13
N VAL A 359 11.63 -17.61 -2.61
CA VAL A 359 11.30 -19.03 -2.31
C VAL A 359 12.46 -19.95 -2.63
N GLN A 360 13.04 -19.84 -3.83
CA GLN A 360 14.16 -20.68 -4.27
C GLN A 360 15.41 -20.46 -3.41
N SER A 361 15.69 -19.22 -3.02
CA SER A 361 16.84 -18.88 -2.18
C SER A 361 16.69 -19.46 -0.78
N VAL A 362 15.51 -19.29 -0.14
CA VAL A 362 15.22 -19.88 1.16
C VAL A 362 15.28 -21.41 1.12
N ALA A 363 14.70 -22.04 0.08
CA ALA A 363 14.78 -23.49 -0.10
C ALA A 363 16.23 -23.98 -0.20
N SER A 364 17.13 -23.19 -0.81
CA SER A 364 18.56 -23.49 -0.87
C SER A 364 19.21 -23.46 0.51
N TYR A 365 18.93 -22.44 1.33
CA TYR A 365 19.42 -22.33 2.71
C TYR A 365 18.92 -23.49 3.58
N LEU A 366 17.64 -23.84 3.50
CA LEU A 366 17.09 -24.99 4.23
C LEU A 366 17.76 -26.32 3.81
N THR A 367 18.00 -26.48 2.51
CA THR A 367 18.69 -27.68 1.98
C THR A 367 20.12 -27.77 2.50
N GLU A 368 20.84 -26.66 2.63
CA GLU A 368 22.23 -26.65 3.15
C GLU A 368 22.33 -27.11 4.59
N VAL A 369 21.31 -26.89 5.41
CA VAL A 369 21.28 -27.35 6.81
C VAL A 369 20.69 -28.75 6.98
N GLY A 370 20.15 -29.35 5.90
CA GLY A 370 19.76 -30.76 5.88
C GLY A 370 18.28 -31.04 5.64
N PHE A 371 17.45 -30.07 5.31
CA PHE A 371 16.09 -30.32 4.84
C PHE A 371 16.09 -30.92 3.43
N GLU A 372 15.15 -31.82 3.13
CA GLU A 372 14.80 -32.23 1.77
C GLU A 372 13.59 -31.38 1.33
N VAL A 373 13.84 -30.32 0.55
CA VAL A 373 12.82 -29.33 0.18
C VAL A 373 12.29 -29.62 -1.23
N ASP A 374 10.97 -29.85 -1.36
CA ASP A 374 10.25 -29.92 -2.63
C ASP A 374 9.60 -28.56 -2.91
N VAL A 375 10.14 -27.78 -3.83
CA VAL A 375 9.65 -26.45 -4.19
C VAL A 375 8.60 -26.55 -5.27
N GLN A 376 7.42 -25.99 -5.02
CA GLN A 376 6.32 -25.92 -5.97
C GLN A 376 5.94 -24.44 -6.20
N LEU A 377 6.24 -23.93 -7.39
CA LEU A 377 5.82 -22.59 -7.83
C LEU A 377 4.55 -22.74 -8.66
N LEU A 378 3.46 -22.17 -8.19
CA LEU A 378 2.11 -22.31 -8.75
C LEU A 378 1.67 -21.00 -9.41
N ASP A 379 0.71 -21.05 -10.34
CA ASP A 379 0.00 -19.83 -10.71
C ASP A 379 -0.86 -19.33 -9.54
N PHE A 380 -1.15 -18.02 -9.49
CA PHE A 380 -1.73 -17.40 -8.31
C PHE A 380 -3.07 -18.01 -7.88
N GLY A 381 -3.90 -18.47 -8.83
CA GLY A 381 -5.17 -19.13 -8.51
C GLY A 381 -4.94 -20.49 -7.82
N ALA A 382 -4.03 -21.32 -8.37
CA ALA A 382 -3.68 -22.60 -7.76
C ALA A 382 -2.93 -22.41 -6.42
N PHE A 383 -2.10 -21.36 -6.30
CA PHE A 383 -1.46 -20.99 -5.06
C PHE A 383 -2.50 -20.67 -3.97
N LEU A 384 -3.52 -19.85 -4.27
CA LEU A 384 -4.58 -19.54 -3.32
C LEU A 384 -5.39 -20.79 -2.92
N ASP A 385 -5.67 -21.69 -3.87
CA ASP A 385 -6.39 -22.94 -3.60
C ASP A 385 -5.64 -23.83 -2.61
N GLU A 386 -4.30 -23.81 -2.62
CA GLU A 386 -3.46 -24.59 -1.70
C GLU A 386 -3.33 -23.93 -0.32
N ILE A 387 -3.15 -22.61 -0.24
CA ILE A 387 -2.90 -21.93 1.04
C ILE A 387 -4.17 -21.55 1.79
N LEU A 388 -5.30 -21.32 1.10
CA LEU A 388 -6.57 -21.00 1.71
C LEU A 388 -7.34 -22.31 1.97
N ALA A 389 -7.35 -22.74 3.22
CA ALA A 389 -8.15 -23.92 3.57
C ALA A 389 -9.64 -23.63 3.31
N PRO A 390 -10.38 -24.52 2.60
CA PRO A 390 -11.82 -24.42 2.55
C PRO A 390 -12.39 -24.44 3.98
N ASP A 391 -13.22 -23.47 4.30
CA ASP A 391 -13.93 -23.34 5.59
C ASP A 391 -13.07 -22.92 6.81
N ASN A 392 -11.90 -22.31 6.64
CA ASN A 392 -10.99 -21.93 7.76
C ASN A 392 -10.80 -23.07 8.77
N ASN A 393 -10.72 -24.30 8.28
CA ASN A 393 -10.72 -25.49 9.12
C ASN A 393 -9.29 -25.81 9.59
N ALA A 394 -9.00 -25.57 10.86
CA ALA A 394 -7.74 -25.91 11.51
C ALA A 394 -7.35 -27.41 11.41
N THR A 395 -8.22 -28.27 10.83
CA THR A 395 -7.95 -29.70 10.64
C THR A 395 -7.50 -30.05 9.22
N VAL A 396 -7.42 -29.10 8.29
CA VAL A 396 -6.89 -29.35 6.94
C VAL A 396 -5.38 -29.42 7.02
N GLU A 397 -4.81 -30.52 6.53
CA GLU A 397 -3.38 -30.60 6.29
C GLU A 397 -3.03 -29.56 5.21
N ARG A 398 -2.20 -28.59 5.57
CA ARG A 398 -1.57 -27.67 4.64
C ARG A 398 -0.19 -28.20 4.27
N ASP A 399 0.37 -27.68 3.18
CA ASP A 399 1.78 -27.90 2.88
C ASP A 399 2.66 -27.39 4.03
N ASP A 400 3.85 -27.97 4.18
CA ASP A 400 4.72 -27.72 5.34
C ASP A 400 5.10 -26.25 5.49
N LEU A 401 5.29 -25.53 4.37
CA LEU A 401 5.58 -24.09 4.36
C LEU A 401 5.14 -23.42 3.05
N TYR A 402 4.75 -22.15 3.15
CA TYR A 402 4.43 -21.33 1.99
C TYR A 402 4.89 -19.88 2.17
N PHE A 403 5.20 -19.24 1.04
CA PHE A 403 5.59 -17.83 1.00
C PHE A 403 4.36 -16.93 0.95
N ILE A 404 4.44 -15.77 1.60
CA ILE A 404 3.48 -14.68 1.43
C ILE A 404 4.18 -13.32 1.56
N GLY A 405 3.78 -12.37 0.71
CA GLY A 405 4.05 -10.95 0.91
C GLY A 405 2.82 -10.33 1.57
N HIS A 406 2.88 -10.10 2.87
CA HIS A 406 1.78 -9.53 3.63
C HIS A 406 1.90 -8.02 3.70
N GLY A 407 0.84 -7.29 3.28
CA GLY A 407 0.69 -5.85 3.45
C GLY A 407 -0.13 -5.50 4.69
N ASN A 408 0.27 -4.46 5.42
CA ASN A 408 -0.49 -3.95 6.57
C ASN A 408 -0.88 -2.48 6.38
N ASP A 409 -1.77 -2.21 5.41
CA ASP A 409 -2.23 -0.87 5.06
C ASP A 409 -2.93 -0.13 6.22
N SER A 410 -3.44 -0.88 7.20
CA SER A 410 -4.08 -0.30 8.38
C SER A 410 -3.10 0.35 9.37
N GLY A 411 -1.80 0.01 9.29
CA GLY A 411 -0.81 0.41 10.28
C GLY A 411 -1.09 -0.10 11.69
N ASP A 412 -1.80 -1.24 11.83
CA ASP A 412 -2.22 -1.80 13.11
C ASP A 412 -1.99 -3.31 13.12
N ALA A 413 -1.30 -3.82 14.13
CA ALA A 413 -0.96 -5.23 14.28
C ALA A 413 -2.17 -6.18 14.34
N ASP A 414 -3.35 -5.69 14.72
CA ASP A 414 -4.56 -6.52 14.79
C ASP A 414 -4.87 -7.25 13.48
N VAL A 415 -4.70 -6.56 12.35
CA VAL A 415 -4.96 -7.16 11.04
C VAL A 415 -4.04 -8.35 10.80
N THR A 416 -2.75 -8.16 11.05
CA THR A 416 -1.74 -9.22 10.93
C THR A 416 -1.95 -10.34 11.95
N TYR A 417 -2.17 -10.00 13.21
CA TYR A 417 -2.29 -11.03 14.26
C TYR A 417 -3.59 -11.83 14.15
N THR A 418 -4.66 -11.18 13.73
CA THR A 418 -5.92 -11.89 13.43
C THR A 418 -5.78 -12.86 12.25
N ALA A 419 -5.10 -12.46 11.18
CA ALA A 419 -4.97 -13.26 9.97
C ALA A 419 -3.99 -14.44 10.15
N PHE A 420 -2.88 -14.22 10.86
CA PHE A 420 -1.74 -15.14 10.86
C PHE A 420 -1.45 -15.81 12.20
N TYR A 421 -1.74 -15.17 13.35
CA TYR A 421 -1.41 -15.69 14.67
C TYR A 421 -2.59 -16.37 15.38
N ALA A 422 -3.83 -15.89 15.15
CA ALA A 422 -5.00 -16.54 15.68
C ALA A 422 -5.27 -17.86 14.95
N SER A 423 -5.63 -18.91 15.67
CA SER A 423 -5.88 -20.26 15.11
C SER A 423 -7.02 -20.29 14.08
N THR A 424 -7.92 -19.31 14.15
CA THR A 424 -9.05 -19.12 13.22
C THR A 424 -8.73 -18.16 12.07
N GLY A 425 -7.50 -17.63 12.02
CA GLY A 425 -7.08 -16.71 10.97
C GLY A 425 -7.03 -17.38 9.60
N ILE A 426 -7.35 -16.62 8.56
CA ILE A 426 -7.46 -17.14 7.19
C ILE A 426 -6.12 -17.69 6.67
N ASP A 427 -5.02 -17.07 7.07
CA ASP A 427 -3.65 -17.44 6.68
C ASP A 427 -2.89 -18.14 7.81
N SER A 428 -3.60 -18.53 8.89
CA SER A 428 -2.95 -19.08 10.07
C SER A 428 -2.66 -20.57 9.93
N SER A 429 -1.48 -20.96 10.34
CA SER A 429 -1.08 -22.35 10.61
C SER A 429 -0.84 -22.59 12.11
N ALA A 430 -1.17 -21.63 12.97
CA ALA A 430 -1.01 -21.72 14.41
C ALA A 430 -2.16 -22.49 15.10
N SER A 431 -1.92 -22.98 16.31
CA SER A 431 -2.92 -23.65 17.15
C SER A 431 -2.70 -23.35 18.65
N SER A 432 -2.41 -22.08 18.97
CA SER A 432 -2.16 -21.62 20.34
C SER A 432 -3.39 -20.96 20.93
N THR A 433 -3.98 -21.56 21.98
CA THR A 433 -5.10 -20.94 22.71
C THR A 433 -4.69 -19.61 23.36
N GLU A 434 -3.43 -19.49 23.80
CA GLU A 434 -2.92 -18.26 24.41
C GLU A 434 -2.86 -17.12 23.40
N LEU A 435 -2.42 -17.41 22.16
CA LEU A 435 -2.44 -16.41 21.07
C LEU A 435 -3.88 -16.01 20.72
N ASP A 436 -4.81 -16.96 20.66
CA ASP A 436 -6.23 -16.69 20.39
C ASP A 436 -6.83 -15.72 21.42
N GLU A 437 -6.58 -15.99 22.72
CA GLU A 437 -7.08 -15.16 23.82
C GLU A 437 -6.48 -13.74 23.80
N LEU A 438 -5.19 -13.61 23.50
CA LEU A 438 -4.51 -12.31 23.44
C LEU A 438 -4.95 -11.50 22.22
N VAL A 439 -5.05 -12.12 21.04
CA VAL A 439 -5.51 -11.44 19.82
C VAL A 439 -6.95 -10.94 20.01
N GLU A 440 -7.84 -11.75 20.57
CA GLU A 440 -9.23 -11.34 20.83
C GLU A 440 -9.30 -10.22 21.89
N ALA A 441 -8.48 -10.31 22.96
CA ALA A 441 -8.41 -9.24 23.96
C ALA A 441 -7.93 -7.91 23.37
N GLY A 442 -6.87 -7.93 22.55
CA GLY A 442 -6.34 -6.72 21.90
C GLY A 442 -7.30 -6.10 20.90
N ARG A 443 -8.13 -6.92 20.23
CA ARG A 443 -9.10 -6.46 19.23
C ARG A 443 -10.16 -5.51 19.81
N GLY A 444 -10.63 -5.79 21.03
CA GLY A 444 -11.69 -5.00 21.69
C GLY A 444 -11.20 -4.01 22.74
N GLU A 445 -9.89 -3.95 23.03
CA GLU A 445 -9.34 -3.09 24.09
C GLU A 445 -9.27 -1.63 23.64
N LEU A 446 -9.98 -0.74 24.36
CA LEU A 446 -10.05 0.68 24.06
C LEU A 446 -8.93 1.51 24.75
N ASP A 447 -8.29 0.98 25.79
CA ASP A 447 -7.11 1.62 26.38
C ASP A 447 -5.87 1.31 25.52
N THR A 448 -5.37 2.34 24.86
CA THR A 448 -4.28 2.23 23.89
C THR A 448 -3.03 1.56 24.46
N ALA A 449 -2.63 1.90 25.70
CA ALA A 449 -1.42 1.35 26.31
C ALA A 449 -1.57 -0.14 26.66
N THR A 450 -2.73 -0.53 27.17
CA THR A 450 -3.07 -1.93 27.46
C THR A 450 -3.11 -2.74 26.18
N ARG A 451 -3.71 -2.21 25.12
CA ARG A 451 -3.81 -2.82 23.79
C ARG A 451 -2.43 -3.04 23.17
N GLU A 452 -1.57 -2.02 23.19
CA GLU A 452 -0.21 -2.10 22.68
C GLU A 452 0.59 -3.18 23.41
N ALA A 453 0.55 -3.18 24.77
CA ALA A 453 1.24 -4.20 25.56
C ALA A 453 0.73 -5.62 25.27
N THR A 454 -0.57 -5.79 25.01
CA THR A 454 -1.16 -7.08 24.61
C THR A 454 -0.59 -7.55 23.27
N TYR A 455 -0.51 -6.69 22.27
CA TYR A 455 0.04 -7.06 20.96
C TYR A 455 1.56 -7.28 20.98
N GLN A 456 2.29 -6.53 21.80
CA GLN A 456 3.70 -6.81 22.04
C GLN A 456 3.92 -8.20 22.67
N GLN A 457 2.98 -8.66 23.51
CA GLN A 457 3.01 -10.02 24.05
C GLN A 457 2.70 -11.06 22.96
N VAL A 458 1.76 -10.80 22.05
CA VAL A 458 1.50 -11.67 20.88
C VAL A 458 2.76 -11.83 20.05
N ALA A 459 3.46 -10.71 19.74
CA ALA A 459 4.71 -10.72 19.00
C ALA A 459 5.79 -11.57 19.71
N GLN A 460 5.94 -11.41 21.03
CA GLN A 460 6.91 -12.18 21.83
C GLN A 460 6.65 -13.68 21.76
N ILE A 461 5.41 -14.11 21.97
CA ILE A 461 5.05 -15.53 21.89
C ILE A 461 5.29 -16.07 20.48
N GLY A 462 4.88 -15.35 19.43
CA GLY A 462 5.11 -15.75 18.05
C GLY A 462 6.60 -15.88 17.70
N CYS A 463 7.45 -15.01 18.27
CA CYS A 463 8.88 -15.10 18.16
C CYS A 463 9.43 -16.34 18.87
N ASP A 464 9.05 -16.58 20.14
CA ASP A 464 9.52 -17.70 20.95
C ASP A 464 9.12 -19.05 20.34
N GLU A 465 7.90 -19.12 19.78
CA GLU A 465 7.36 -20.29 19.10
C GLU A 465 7.87 -20.45 17.65
N ALA A 466 8.49 -19.40 17.08
CA ALA A 466 9.00 -19.38 15.71
C ALA A 466 7.95 -19.85 14.67
N ASN A 467 6.73 -19.31 14.74
CA ASN A 467 5.62 -19.74 13.89
C ASN A 467 5.83 -19.43 12.39
N PHE A 468 6.85 -18.61 12.09
CA PHE A 468 7.21 -18.16 10.75
C PHE A 468 8.74 -18.26 10.57
N ILE A 469 9.20 -18.33 9.31
CA ILE A 469 10.54 -17.82 9.01
C ILE A 469 10.35 -16.33 8.75
N PHE A 470 10.70 -15.51 9.74
CA PHE A 470 10.58 -14.06 9.65
C PHE A 470 11.54 -13.55 8.60
N GLY A 471 11.00 -12.92 7.58
CA GLY A 471 11.77 -12.51 6.41
C GLY A 471 12.26 -11.07 6.47
N LEU A 472 11.65 -10.21 5.68
CA LEU A 472 12.08 -8.83 5.45
C LEU A 472 10.93 -7.85 5.65
N ASN A 473 11.26 -6.58 5.84
CA ASN A 473 10.38 -5.43 5.71
C ASN A 473 10.91 -4.63 4.51
N LEU A 474 10.18 -4.61 3.40
CA LEU A 474 10.64 -3.96 2.17
C LEU A 474 10.34 -2.47 2.18
N ASP A 475 11.21 -1.68 1.57
CA ASP A 475 10.94 -0.28 1.30
C ASP A 475 10.06 -0.11 0.06
N ASN A 476 9.18 0.88 0.07
CA ASN A 476 8.59 1.41 -1.15
C ASN A 476 9.68 2.15 -1.94
N THR A 477 9.82 1.85 -3.22
CA THR A 477 10.88 2.43 -4.07
C THR A 477 10.29 3.07 -5.32
N TYR A 478 10.72 4.31 -5.61
CA TYR A 478 10.23 5.08 -6.76
C TYR A 478 11.40 5.70 -7.52
N GLY A 479 11.31 5.68 -8.85
CA GLY A 479 12.20 6.46 -9.71
C GLY A 479 11.59 7.81 -10.02
N LEU A 480 12.41 8.87 -9.92
CA LEU A 480 12.00 10.25 -10.19
C LEU A 480 12.91 10.90 -11.24
N THR A 481 12.36 11.87 -11.97
CA THR A 481 13.17 12.87 -12.67
C THR A 481 13.74 13.90 -11.69
N GLU A 482 14.89 14.51 -12.02
CA GLU A 482 15.53 15.52 -11.16
C GLU A 482 14.68 16.77 -10.88
N ARG A 483 13.64 17.03 -11.71
CA ARG A 483 12.76 18.20 -11.55
C ARG A 483 11.64 17.98 -10.53
N LEU A 484 11.39 16.74 -10.10
CA LEU A 484 10.29 16.41 -9.17
C LEU A 484 10.86 16.21 -7.77
N ASP A 485 10.40 17.00 -6.81
CA ASP A 485 10.69 16.83 -5.38
C ASP A 485 9.49 16.18 -4.67
N TRP A 486 9.76 15.06 -4.02
CA TRP A 486 8.73 14.29 -3.31
C TRP A 486 9.33 13.38 -2.25
N THR A 487 8.67 13.34 -1.09
CA THR A 487 8.92 12.34 -0.04
C THR A 487 7.83 11.28 -0.12
N PRO A 488 8.16 10.02 -0.47
CA PRO A 488 7.18 8.96 -0.54
C PRO A 488 6.65 8.59 0.85
N ARG A 489 5.44 8.09 0.87
CA ARG A 489 4.67 7.73 2.07
C ARG A 489 4.87 6.26 2.42
N VAL A 490 4.79 5.93 3.71
CA VAL A 490 4.90 4.53 4.19
C VAL A 490 3.75 3.64 3.67
N ASP A 491 2.56 4.21 3.43
CA ASP A 491 1.40 3.52 2.87
C ASP A 491 1.46 3.35 1.33
N GLY A 492 2.53 3.82 0.69
CA GLY A 492 2.72 3.71 -0.75
C GLY A 492 1.80 4.57 -1.61
N GLN A 493 0.93 5.39 -1.01
CA GLN A 493 0.03 6.27 -1.77
C GLN A 493 0.79 7.39 -2.48
N ILE A 494 0.41 7.66 -3.73
CA ILE A 494 0.99 8.72 -4.56
C ILE A 494 0.07 9.96 -4.52
N LEU A 495 0.27 10.81 -3.52
CA LEU A 495 -0.51 12.04 -3.33
C LEU A 495 0.22 13.25 -3.91
N VAL A 496 -0.19 13.68 -5.09
CA VAL A 496 0.50 14.73 -5.86
C VAL A 496 0.44 16.11 -5.17
N LYS A 497 -0.55 16.36 -4.30
CA LYS A 497 -0.60 17.60 -3.49
C LYS A 497 0.63 17.81 -2.58
N THR A 498 1.41 16.75 -2.34
CA THR A 498 2.63 16.81 -1.51
C THR A 498 3.91 16.93 -2.34
N MET A 499 3.80 17.05 -3.67
CA MET A 499 4.92 17.16 -4.59
C MET A 499 5.15 18.62 -5.02
N SER A 500 6.39 18.94 -5.39
CA SER A 500 6.75 20.20 -6.01
C SER A 500 7.63 19.99 -7.24
N ILE A 501 7.70 21.01 -8.10
CA ILE A 501 8.50 20.98 -9.33
C ILE A 501 9.51 22.14 -9.28
N ASP A 502 10.81 21.82 -9.45
CA ASP A 502 11.88 22.80 -9.57
C ASP A 502 11.98 23.43 -10.98
#